data_19ac082875150e33b8402c485f38db43
#
_entry.id   19ac082875150e33b8402c485f38db43
#
_cell.length_a   1.000
_cell.length_b   1.000
_cell.length_c   1.000
_cell.angle_alpha   90.00
_cell.angle_beta   90.00
_cell.angle_gamma   90.00
#
_symmetry.space_group_name_H-M   'P 1'
#
loop_
_entity.id
_entity.type
_entity.pdbx_description
1 polymer ?
#
loop_
_entity_poly.entity_id
_entity_poly.type
_entity_poly.pdbx_seq_one_letter_code
_entity_poly.pdbx_strand_id
1 'polypeptide(L)'
;MDYEYQNLTDKDITETVLFPLPEVSLYDYGDFADTAGLINTFKIYANGKEIKPQVHVRAFLYKTEKEGTEEQKLVPHDVTTIFRDCGLTEEELMEPWLRKSASAENKILKCKDPRLAKFELEKYEGELFWGGQIIYSWRQTFKASDTTYISHEYAPLVGGGVSISSILELGEETPFTEQYCIGPEFKHVIKKLIPEGGGSYRQLGYILKTGANWAKPIADFTLTIERPKDQLVSFCWKGKGEVKKVLQNDKVVQFQVQEKDFLPQQDLDVLYAP
;
A
#
# COMPACT_ATOMS: atom_id res chain seq x y z
N MET A 1 0.49 -12.72 6.67
CA MET A 1 -0.55 -13.07 5.68
C MET A 1 -0.24 -14.43 5.14
N ASP A 2 -1.25 -15.29 5.11
CA ASP A 2 -1.10 -16.70 4.78
C ASP A 2 -2.01 -17.03 3.61
N TYR A 3 -1.49 -17.81 2.66
CA TYR A 3 -2.18 -18.20 1.44
C TYR A 3 -2.05 -19.71 1.20
N GLU A 4 -3.13 -20.32 0.76
CA GLU A 4 -3.18 -21.69 0.27
C GLU A 4 -3.50 -21.67 -1.22
N TYR A 5 -2.55 -22.11 -2.05
CA TYR A 5 -2.71 -22.23 -3.50
C TYR A 5 -2.82 -23.68 -3.90
N GLN A 6 -3.94 -24.05 -4.45
CA GLN A 6 -4.16 -25.41 -4.95
C GLN A 6 -3.94 -25.47 -6.46
N ASN A 7 -3.01 -26.30 -6.91
CA ASN A 7 -2.88 -26.64 -8.31
C ASN A 7 -3.91 -27.72 -8.68
N LEU A 8 -4.91 -27.32 -9.46
CA LEU A 8 -6.02 -28.20 -9.87
C LEU A 8 -5.69 -29.04 -11.11
N THR A 9 -4.50 -28.92 -11.67
CA THR A 9 -4.06 -29.65 -12.87
C THR A 9 -3.26 -30.91 -12.50
N ASP A 10 -3.10 -31.79 -13.47
CA ASP A 10 -2.29 -33.02 -13.36
C ASP A 10 -0.80 -32.81 -13.65
N LYS A 11 -0.35 -31.56 -13.79
CA LYS A 11 1.03 -31.18 -14.10
C LYS A 11 1.54 -30.13 -13.13
N ASP A 12 2.86 -30.18 -12.86
CA ASP A 12 3.51 -29.11 -12.14
C ASP A 12 3.43 -27.79 -12.93
N ILE A 13 3.09 -26.72 -12.26
CA ILE A 13 3.05 -25.35 -12.82
C ILE A 13 4.18 -24.56 -12.14
N THR A 14 5.05 -23.94 -12.93
CA THR A 14 6.08 -23.05 -12.38
C THR A 14 5.91 -21.65 -12.95
N GLU A 15 5.60 -20.71 -12.05
CA GLU A 15 5.33 -19.32 -12.41
C GLU A 15 6.20 -18.35 -11.62
N THR A 16 6.31 -17.13 -12.14
CA THR A 16 6.89 -16.02 -11.40
C THR A 16 5.79 -15.33 -10.62
N VAL A 17 5.89 -15.40 -9.30
CA VAL A 17 4.98 -14.68 -8.42
C VAL A 17 5.54 -13.28 -8.19
N LEU A 18 4.67 -12.28 -8.28
CA LEU A 18 5.00 -10.87 -8.06
C LEU A 18 4.24 -10.37 -6.84
N PHE A 19 4.93 -9.67 -5.95
CA PHE A 19 4.33 -8.95 -4.84
C PHE A 19 4.74 -7.47 -4.91
N PRO A 20 3.89 -6.60 -5.47
CA PRO A 20 4.16 -5.18 -5.51
C PRO A 20 3.87 -4.55 -4.14
N LEU A 21 4.79 -3.72 -3.67
CA LEU A 21 4.52 -2.80 -2.57
C LEU A 21 3.73 -1.59 -3.09
N PRO A 22 3.08 -0.83 -2.22
CA PRO A 22 2.48 0.44 -2.60
C PRO A 22 3.50 1.35 -3.28
N GLU A 23 3.04 2.18 -4.21
CA GLU A 23 3.86 3.23 -4.77
C GLU A 23 4.13 4.29 -3.69
N VAL A 24 5.37 4.76 -3.60
CA VAL A 24 5.77 5.87 -2.74
C VAL A 24 6.10 7.06 -3.63
N SER A 25 5.36 8.11 -3.47
CA SER A 25 5.55 9.37 -4.18
C SER A 25 6.09 10.42 -3.22
N LEU A 26 6.97 11.29 -3.71
CA LEU A 26 7.37 12.47 -2.96
C LEU A 26 6.24 13.52 -2.88
N TYR A 27 5.16 13.35 -3.67
CA TYR A 27 3.93 14.16 -3.52
C TYR A 27 3.11 13.78 -2.29
N ASP A 28 3.22 12.53 -1.83
CA ASP A 28 2.56 12.09 -0.60
C ASP A 28 3.40 12.53 0.62
N TYR A 29 3.44 13.85 0.80
CA TYR A 29 4.29 14.54 1.74
C TYR A 29 4.24 14.00 3.15
N GLY A 30 5.35 13.44 3.59
CA GLY A 30 5.55 13.14 5.00
C GLY A 30 4.69 12.03 5.55
N ASP A 31 3.78 11.49 4.74
CA ASP A 31 2.75 10.58 5.22
C ASP A 31 3.27 9.19 5.57
N PHE A 32 4.49 8.84 5.15
CA PHE A 32 5.08 7.55 5.47
C PHE A 32 6.29 7.68 6.39
N ALA A 33 6.16 7.11 7.59
CA ALA A 33 7.16 7.28 8.64
C ALA A 33 8.47 6.50 8.40
N ASP A 34 8.43 5.31 7.81
CA ASP A 34 9.60 4.44 7.62
C ASP A 34 9.47 3.55 6.38
N THR A 35 9.72 4.12 5.21
CA THR A 35 9.69 3.37 3.95
C THR A 35 10.82 2.33 3.88
N ALA A 36 11.99 2.62 4.46
CA ALA A 36 13.11 1.69 4.53
C ALA A 36 12.80 0.50 5.43
N GLY A 37 12.05 0.70 6.51
CA GLY A 37 11.60 -0.37 7.41
C GLY A 37 10.76 -1.41 6.72
N LEU A 38 9.87 -1.00 5.81
CA LEU A 38 9.07 -1.94 5.02
C LEU A 38 9.96 -2.88 4.19
N ILE A 39 10.97 -2.33 3.49
CA ILE A 39 11.89 -3.13 2.68
C ILE A 39 12.65 -4.14 3.52
N ASN A 40 13.16 -3.71 4.67
CA ASN A 40 14.00 -4.53 5.55
C ASN A 40 13.22 -5.60 6.32
N THR A 41 11.92 -5.39 6.53
CA THR A 41 11.08 -6.32 7.32
C THR A 41 10.33 -7.33 6.46
N PHE A 42 10.35 -7.19 5.13
CA PHE A 42 9.62 -8.07 4.24
C PHE A 42 10.23 -9.46 4.18
N LYS A 43 9.47 -10.47 4.60
CA LYS A 43 9.84 -11.88 4.58
C LYS A 43 8.79 -12.71 3.89
N ILE A 44 9.22 -13.71 3.14
CA ILE A 44 8.37 -14.66 2.42
C ILE A 44 8.77 -16.09 2.79
N TYR A 45 7.77 -16.94 2.97
CA TYR A 45 7.97 -18.35 3.22
C TYR A 45 7.11 -19.17 2.26
N ALA A 46 7.68 -20.24 1.69
CA ALA A 46 6.93 -21.24 0.94
C ALA A 46 7.04 -22.58 1.65
N ASN A 47 5.91 -23.19 1.99
CA ASN A 47 5.84 -24.44 2.76
C ASN A 47 6.73 -24.39 4.02
N GLY A 48 6.69 -23.26 4.73
CA GLY A 48 7.47 -23.01 5.95
C GLY A 48 8.96 -22.71 5.75
N LYS A 49 9.46 -22.69 4.51
CA LYS A 49 10.85 -22.36 4.19
C LYS A 49 10.97 -20.94 3.68
N GLU A 50 11.86 -20.16 4.28
CA GLU A 50 12.13 -18.79 3.84
C GLU A 50 12.66 -18.76 2.40
N ILE A 51 12.12 -17.82 1.60
CA ILE A 51 12.53 -17.55 0.23
C ILE A 51 13.23 -16.20 0.21
N LYS A 52 14.35 -16.12 -0.52
CA LYS A 52 14.98 -14.83 -0.83
C LYS A 52 14.44 -14.31 -2.17
N PRO A 53 13.55 -13.30 -2.18
CA PRO A 53 13.00 -12.78 -3.43
C PRO A 53 14.03 -11.94 -4.18
N GLN A 54 13.81 -11.78 -5.49
CA GLN A 54 14.43 -10.72 -6.27
C GLN A 54 13.68 -9.42 -6.05
N VAL A 55 14.41 -8.32 -6.00
CA VAL A 55 13.85 -6.97 -5.83
C VAL A 55 13.92 -6.26 -7.17
N HIS A 56 12.80 -5.73 -7.61
CA HIS A 56 12.69 -4.88 -8.80
C HIS A 56 12.23 -3.50 -8.38
N VAL A 57 12.80 -2.49 -9.00
CA VAL A 57 12.45 -1.08 -8.72
C VAL A 57 11.84 -0.48 -9.97
N ARG A 58 10.72 0.21 -9.81
CA ARG A 58 10.10 1.06 -10.83
C ARG A 58 10.15 2.51 -10.38
N ALA A 59 10.34 3.39 -11.33
CA ALA A 59 10.34 4.84 -11.12
C ALA A 59 9.24 5.50 -11.96
N PHE A 60 8.59 6.51 -11.39
CA PHE A 60 7.47 7.22 -12.01
C PHE A 60 7.68 8.72 -12.00
N LEU A 61 7.36 9.35 -13.12
CA LEU A 61 7.07 10.79 -13.17
C LEU A 61 5.57 10.98 -13.31
N TYR A 62 5.08 12.04 -12.71
CA TYR A 62 3.65 12.34 -12.69
C TYR A 62 3.34 13.41 -13.74
N LYS A 63 2.20 13.29 -14.35
CA LYS A 63 1.68 14.27 -15.29
C LYS A 63 0.24 14.58 -14.94
N THR A 64 -0.08 15.85 -14.93
CA THR A 64 -1.45 16.30 -14.80
C THR A 64 -2.22 16.00 -16.09
N GLU A 65 -3.21 15.12 -16.01
CA GLU A 65 -4.11 14.81 -17.11
C GLU A 65 -5.53 15.29 -16.77
N LYS A 66 -6.25 15.74 -17.80
CA LYS A 66 -7.67 16.12 -17.66
C LYS A 66 -8.52 14.89 -17.98
N GLU A 67 -9.29 14.43 -17.02
CA GLU A 67 -10.27 13.39 -17.23
C GLU A 67 -11.66 14.03 -17.40
N GLY A 68 -12.09 14.22 -18.67
CA GLY A 68 -13.37 14.82 -18.99
C GLY A 68 -13.47 16.33 -18.71
N THR A 69 -14.61 16.77 -18.16
CA THR A 69 -14.89 18.17 -17.81
C THR A 69 -14.50 18.54 -16.39
N GLU A 70 -14.05 17.57 -15.58
CA GLU A 70 -13.77 17.74 -14.15
C GLU A 70 -12.34 17.31 -13.81
N GLU A 71 -11.77 17.94 -12.80
CA GLU A 71 -10.53 17.73 -12.06
C GLU A 71 -9.28 17.22 -12.79
N GLN A 72 -8.21 17.99 -12.60
CA GLN A 72 -6.86 17.59 -12.99
C GLN A 72 -6.38 16.46 -12.06
N LYS A 73 -6.06 15.31 -12.64
CA LYS A 73 -5.53 14.17 -11.91
C LYS A 73 -4.06 13.98 -12.23
N LEU A 74 -3.24 13.76 -11.21
CA LEU A 74 -1.85 13.34 -11.38
C LEU A 74 -1.81 11.87 -11.75
N VAL A 75 -1.30 11.58 -12.95
CA VAL A 75 -1.19 10.21 -13.48
C VAL A 75 0.28 9.80 -13.48
N PRO A 76 0.64 8.66 -12.83
CA PRO A 76 1.99 8.14 -12.84
C PRO A 76 2.34 7.53 -14.20
N HIS A 77 3.50 7.88 -14.73
CA HIS A 77 4.08 7.31 -15.94
C HIS A 77 5.40 6.60 -15.60
N ASP A 78 5.51 5.35 -15.96
CA ASP A 78 6.74 4.58 -15.78
C ASP A 78 7.88 5.15 -16.60
N VAL A 79 8.91 5.61 -15.92
CA VAL A 79 10.13 6.18 -16.50
C VAL A 79 11.38 5.38 -16.13
N THR A 80 11.22 4.19 -15.59
CA THR A 80 12.31 3.35 -15.08
C THR A 80 13.43 3.16 -16.09
N THR A 81 13.06 2.81 -17.33
CA THR A 81 14.05 2.63 -18.42
C THR A 81 14.74 3.94 -18.76
N ILE A 82 14.00 5.04 -18.79
CA ILE A 82 14.57 6.36 -19.10
C ILE A 82 15.58 6.76 -18.01
N PHE A 83 15.24 6.55 -16.75
CA PHE A 83 16.14 6.88 -15.64
C PHE A 83 17.42 6.01 -15.64
N ARG A 84 17.31 4.72 -15.98
CA ARG A 84 18.48 3.86 -16.19
C ARG A 84 19.34 4.36 -17.34
N ASP A 85 18.74 4.77 -18.46
CA ASP A 85 19.45 5.35 -19.60
C ASP A 85 20.12 6.69 -19.24
N CYS A 86 19.55 7.43 -18.29
CA CYS A 86 20.15 8.63 -17.70
C CYS A 86 21.26 8.33 -16.67
N GLY A 87 21.58 7.06 -16.46
CA GLY A 87 22.69 6.60 -15.60
C GLY A 87 22.33 6.46 -14.11
N LEU A 88 21.04 6.32 -13.77
CA LEU A 88 20.63 5.99 -12.40
C LEU A 88 20.93 4.52 -12.11
N THR A 89 21.46 4.27 -10.93
CA THR A 89 21.62 2.92 -10.38
C THR A 89 20.33 2.43 -9.74
N GLU A 90 20.23 1.12 -9.45
CA GLU A 90 19.08 0.56 -8.73
C GLU A 90 18.91 1.18 -7.34
N GLU A 91 20.00 1.52 -6.66
CA GLU A 91 19.96 2.21 -5.36
C GLU A 91 19.38 3.63 -5.50
N GLU A 92 19.79 4.36 -6.55
CA GLU A 92 19.25 5.70 -6.82
C GLU A 92 17.77 5.64 -7.23
N LEU A 93 17.34 4.61 -7.95
CA LEU A 93 15.92 4.39 -8.24
C LEU A 93 15.07 4.15 -6.97
N MET A 94 15.71 3.71 -5.88
CA MET A 94 15.06 3.53 -4.57
C MET A 94 15.09 4.78 -3.69
N GLU A 95 15.66 5.89 -4.12
CA GLU A 95 15.75 7.11 -3.28
C GLU A 95 14.41 7.58 -2.71
N PRO A 96 13.25 7.52 -3.45
CA PRO A 96 11.94 7.85 -2.85
C PRO A 96 11.61 6.99 -1.62
N TRP A 97 11.99 5.71 -1.63
CA TRP A 97 11.79 4.77 -0.53
C TRP A 97 12.78 4.96 0.61
N LEU A 98 14.03 5.28 0.27
CA LEU A 98 15.12 5.39 1.23
C LEU A 98 15.22 6.79 1.82
N ARG A 99 14.52 7.77 1.24
CA ARG A 99 14.57 9.20 1.60
C ARG A 99 16.00 9.70 1.74
N LYS A 100 16.87 9.21 0.85
CA LYS A 100 18.26 9.65 0.76
C LYS A 100 18.35 10.82 -0.19
N SER A 101 19.30 11.71 0.03
CA SER A 101 19.45 12.94 -0.74
C SER A 101 19.91 12.72 -2.18
N ALA A 102 19.18 13.27 -3.08
CA ALA A 102 19.49 14.10 -4.26
C ALA A 102 20.62 13.69 -5.22
N SER A 103 21.21 12.48 -5.20
CA SER A 103 22.16 12.12 -6.27
C SER A 103 21.42 11.80 -7.57
N ALA A 104 20.29 11.13 -7.49
CA ALA A 104 19.42 10.79 -8.60
C ALA A 104 18.83 12.06 -9.27
N GLU A 105 18.36 13.01 -8.49
CA GLU A 105 17.82 14.27 -9.00
C GLU A 105 18.77 14.98 -9.94
N ASN A 106 20.03 15.12 -9.54
CA ASN A 106 21.04 15.79 -10.36
C ASN A 106 21.28 15.08 -11.70
N LYS A 107 21.19 13.75 -11.74
CA LYS A 107 21.30 12.98 -12.99
C LYS A 107 20.08 13.19 -13.88
N ILE A 108 18.87 13.14 -13.30
CA ILE A 108 17.62 13.35 -14.03
C ILE A 108 17.58 14.74 -14.65
N LEU A 109 17.90 15.80 -13.88
CA LEU A 109 17.89 17.18 -14.35
C LEU A 109 18.94 17.48 -15.42
N LYS A 110 20.07 16.77 -15.41
CA LYS A 110 21.13 16.89 -16.41
C LYS A 110 20.92 15.98 -17.63
N CYS A 111 20.00 15.03 -17.51
CA CYS A 111 19.71 14.10 -18.60
C CYS A 111 19.00 14.83 -19.76
N LYS A 112 19.56 14.64 -20.95
CA LYS A 112 19.02 15.25 -22.18
C LYS A 112 18.16 14.27 -22.99
N ASP A 113 17.62 13.22 -22.33
CA ASP A 113 16.78 12.27 -23.02
C ASP A 113 15.49 12.93 -23.51
N PRO A 114 15.19 12.89 -24.82
CA PRO A 114 14.01 13.58 -25.38
C PRO A 114 12.68 13.02 -24.83
N ARG A 115 12.67 11.78 -24.31
CA ARG A 115 11.49 11.17 -23.70
C ARG A 115 11.08 11.90 -22.42
N LEU A 116 11.99 12.63 -21.75
CA LEU A 116 11.70 13.44 -20.57
C LEU A 116 11.05 14.79 -20.91
N ALA A 117 11.17 15.28 -22.17
CA ALA A 117 10.65 16.58 -22.55
C ALA A 117 9.13 16.73 -22.42
N LYS A 118 8.39 15.61 -22.37
CA LYS A 118 6.93 15.61 -22.18
C LYS A 118 6.51 15.75 -20.72
N PHE A 119 7.45 15.66 -19.78
CA PHE A 119 7.19 15.84 -18.36
C PHE A 119 7.64 17.23 -17.94
N GLU A 120 6.78 17.95 -17.27
CA GLU A 120 7.18 19.13 -16.53
C GLU A 120 7.89 18.63 -15.29
N LEU A 121 9.23 18.74 -15.27
CA LEU A 121 10.03 18.32 -14.12
C LEU A 121 9.81 19.37 -13.02
N GLU A 122 8.70 19.26 -12.33
CA GLU A 122 8.34 20.14 -11.24
C GLU A 122 9.25 19.93 -10.05
N LYS A 123 9.64 21.03 -9.44
CA LYS A 123 10.36 21.05 -8.17
C LYS A 123 9.44 21.63 -7.10
N TYR A 124 9.36 20.93 -5.98
CA TYR A 124 8.77 21.49 -4.78
C TYR A 124 9.89 21.76 -3.78
N GLU A 125 9.93 22.95 -3.21
CA GLU A 125 11.01 23.40 -2.32
C GLU A 125 12.43 23.16 -2.87
N GLY A 126 12.57 23.07 -4.19
CA GLY A 126 13.85 22.87 -4.87
C GLY A 126 14.19 21.43 -5.21
N GLU A 127 13.38 20.46 -4.82
CA GLU A 127 13.56 19.03 -5.08
C GLU A 127 12.64 18.55 -6.22
N LEU A 128 13.14 17.63 -7.04
CA LEU A 128 12.39 17.02 -8.11
C LEU A 128 11.43 15.95 -7.56
N PHE A 129 10.15 16.07 -7.94
CA PHE A 129 9.15 15.08 -7.58
C PHE A 129 9.16 13.88 -8.52
N TRP A 130 9.40 12.73 -7.95
CA TRP A 130 9.23 11.45 -8.62
C TRP A 130 8.86 10.37 -7.62
N GLY A 131 8.26 9.28 -8.10
CA GLY A 131 7.83 8.17 -7.26
C GLY A 131 8.59 6.90 -7.55
N GLY A 132 8.52 5.96 -6.62
CA GLY A 132 9.11 4.65 -6.73
C GLY A 132 8.18 3.55 -6.29
N GLN A 133 8.30 2.38 -6.91
CA GLN A 133 7.63 1.16 -6.49
C GLN A 133 8.62 0.03 -6.39
N ILE A 134 8.56 -0.73 -5.32
CA ILE A 134 9.32 -1.96 -5.14
C ILE A 134 8.41 -3.13 -5.41
N ILE A 135 8.91 -4.09 -6.20
CA ILE A 135 8.22 -5.33 -6.51
C ILE A 135 9.13 -6.48 -6.13
N TYR A 136 8.67 -7.33 -5.23
CA TYR A 136 9.32 -8.61 -4.96
C TYR A 136 8.88 -9.66 -5.95
N SER A 137 9.82 -10.49 -6.42
CA SER A 137 9.50 -11.62 -7.28
C SER A 137 10.25 -12.87 -6.89
N TRP A 138 9.62 -14.00 -7.10
CA TRP A 138 10.27 -15.31 -6.95
C TRP A 138 9.64 -16.34 -7.90
N ARG A 139 10.38 -17.36 -8.22
CA ARG A 139 9.85 -18.51 -8.97
C ARG A 139 9.22 -19.49 -8.00
N GLN A 140 7.96 -19.83 -8.24
CA GLN A 140 7.20 -20.79 -7.44
C GLN A 140 6.75 -21.96 -8.32
N THR A 141 7.05 -23.18 -7.84
CA THR A 141 6.49 -24.39 -8.46
C THR A 141 5.31 -24.86 -7.60
N PHE A 142 4.17 -24.94 -8.23
CA PHE A 142 2.94 -25.51 -7.68
C PHE A 142 2.84 -26.95 -8.20
N LYS A 143 3.01 -27.94 -7.32
CA LYS A 143 2.99 -29.35 -7.67
C LYS A 143 1.62 -29.80 -8.16
N ALA A 144 1.57 -30.75 -9.08
CA ALA A 144 0.34 -31.34 -9.62
C ALA A 144 -0.58 -31.83 -8.50
N SER A 145 -1.85 -31.43 -8.53
CA SER A 145 -2.87 -31.83 -7.55
C SER A 145 -2.51 -31.60 -6.08
N ASP A 146 -1.58 -30.68 -5.80
CA ASP A 146 -1.07 -30.40 -4.46
C ASP A 146 -1.37 -28.97 -4.01
N THR A 147 -1.25 -28.72 -2.71
CA THR A 147 -1.43 -27.40 -2.10
C THR A 147 -0.08 -26.80 -1.72
N THR A 148 0.15 -25.57 -2.12
CA THR A 148 1.33 -24.78 -1.74
C THR A 148 0.92 -23.73 -0.72
N TYR A 149 1.60 -23.69 0.41
CA TYR A 149 1.41 -22.68 1.45
C TYR A 149 2.44 -21.58 1.28
N ILE A 150 1.95 -20.36 1.11
CA ILE A 150 2.80 -19.15 1.06
C ILE A 150 2.41 -18.26 2.23
N SER A 151 3.40 -17.77 2.96
CA SER A 151 3.16 -16.72 3.94
C SER A 151 4.13 -15.56 3.73
N HIS A 152 3.70 -14.36 4.06
CA HIS A 152 4.58 -13.21 4.16
C HIS A 152 4.22 -12.32 5.34
N GLU A 153 5.23 -11.67 5.88
CA GLU A 153 5.12 -10.71 6.96
C GLU A 153 5.98 -9.47 6.66
N TYR A 154 5.52 -8.33 7.05
CA TYR A 154 6.26 -7.07 6.94
C TYR A 154 5.64 -6.00 7.85
N ALA A 155 6.43 -4.98 8.20
CA ALA A 155 5.90 -3.76 8.78
C ALA A 155 5.26 -2.93 7.66
N PRO A 156 3.94 -2.66 7.66
CA PRO A 156 3.30 -1.90 6.61
C PRO A 156 3.78 -0.44 6.59
N LEU A 157 3.66 0.22 5.43
CA LEU A 157 3.80 1.67 5.36
C LEU A 157 2.68 2.30 6.17
N VAL A 158 3.07 3.14 7.13
CA VAL A 158 2.15 3.88 7.98
C VAL A 158 2.29 5.37 7.67
N GLY A 159 1.23 5.94 7.12
CA GLY A 159 1.05 7.38 7.00
C GLY A 159 0.32 7.96 8.20
N GLY A 160 0.00 9.25 8.16
CA GLY A 160 -0.83 9.88 9.18
C GLY A 160 -0.69 11.39 9.24
N GLY A 161 -1.46 11.98 10.14
CA GLY A 161 -1.46 13.42 10.38
C GLY A 161 -1.26 13.76 11.86
N VAL A 162 -0.72 14.95 12.09
CA VAL A 162 -0.38 15.45 13.44
C VAL A 162 -1.56 16.03 14.19
N SER A 163 -2.71 16.21 13.53
CA SER A 163 -3.90 16.78 14.16
C SER A 163 -5.14 15.97 13.83
N ILE A 164 -5.64 15.23 14.81
CA ILE A 164 -6.91 14.53 14.66
C ILE A 164 -8.12 15.48 14.61
N SER A 165 -7.96 16.71 15.08
CA SER A 165 -9.01 17.73 14.99
C SER A 165 -9.41 18.02 13.56
N SER A 166 -8.47 17.95 12.60
CA SER A 166 -8.78 18.10 11.18
C SER A 166 -9.85 17.10 10.71
N ILE A 167 -9.80 15.86 11.20
CA ILE A 167 -10.80 14.83 10.89
C ILE A 167 -12.18 15.21 11.45
N LEU A 168 -12.21 15.84 12.63
CA LEU A 168 -13.46 16.24 13.27
C LEU A 168 -14.16 17.40 12.53
N GLU A 169 -13.37 18.22 11.83
CA GLU A 169 -13.85 19.37 11.07
C GLU A 169 -14.32 18.98 9.65
N LEU A 170 -13.94 17.80 9.15
CA LEU A 170 -14.37 17.33 7.85
C LEU A 170 -15.90 17.13 7.82
N GLY A 171 -16.51 17.42 6.68
CA GLY A 171 -17.91 17.07 6.40
C GLY A 171 -18.17 15.56 6.50
N GLU A 172 -19.44 15.16 6.45
CA GLU A 172 -19.81 13.74 6.47
C GLU A 172 -19.47 13.02 5.15
N GLU A 173 -19.52 13.74 4.04
CA GLU A 173 -19.29 13.23 2.68
C GLU A 173 -18.07 13.91 2.06
N THR A 174 -16.89 13.53 2.53
CA THR A 174 -15.63 13.93 1.89
C THR A 174 -14.89 12.68 1.40
N PRO A 175 -14.02 12.78 0.38
CA PRO A 175 -13.24 11.62 -0.06
C PRO A 175 -12.52 10.91 1.09
N PHE A 176 -11.99 11.65 2.05
CA PHE A 176 -11.32 11.10 3.22
C PHE A 176 -12.26 10.36 4.17
N THR A 177 -13.44 10.95 4.50
CA THR A 177 -14.42 10.28 5.37
C THR A 177 -15.03 9.05 4.73
N GLU A 178 -15.20 9.05 3.42
CA GLU A 178 -15.68 7.89 2.65
C GLU A 178 -14.61 6.79 2.56
N GLN A 179 -13.34 7.15 2.34
CA GLN A 179 -12.22 6.21 2.23
C GLN A 179 -12.07 5.36 3.50
N TYR A 180 -12.20 5.97 4.67
CA TYR A 180 -12.02 5.30 5.96
C TYR A 180 -13.32 4.98 6.69
N CYS A 181 -14.49 5.23 6.11
CA CYS A 181 -15.79 5.07 6.76
C CYS A 181 -15.92 5.82 8.10
N ILE A 182 -15.51 7.09 8.12
CA ILE A 182 -15.53 7.93 9.31
C ILE A 182 -16.95 8.50 9.51
N GLY A 183 -17.77 7.78 10.25
CA GLY A 183 -19.13 8.20 10.57
C GLY A 183 -19.23 9.08 11.82
N PRO A 184 -20.46 9.59 12.12
CA PRO A 184 -20.74 10.43 13.29
C PRO A 184 -20.34 9.77 14.62
N GLU A 185 -20.54 8.46 14.74
CA GLU A 185 -20.17 7.70 15.96
C GLU A 185 -18.67 7.74 16.22
N PHE A 186 -17.87 7.51 15.19
CA PHE A 186 -16.40 7.57 15.28
C PHE A 186 -15.94 8.97 15.73
N LYS A 187 -16.48 10.03 15.09
CA LYS A 187 -16.21 11.42 15.45
C LYS A 187 -16.65 11.74 16.90
N HIS A 188 -17.79 11.22 17.33
CA HIS A 188 -18.27 11.40 18.69
C HIS A 188 -17.31 10.80 19.73
N VAL A 189 -16.82 9.58 19.47
CA VAL A 189 -15.87 8.91 20.36
C VAL A 189 -14.54 9.67 20.41
N ILE A 190 -14.01 10.13 19.28
CA ILE A 190 -12.80 10.95 19.26
C ILE A 190 -12.97 12.23 20.10
N LYS A 191 -14.06 12.97 19.90
CA LYS A 191 -14.35 14.19 20.69
C LYS A 191 -14.38 13.93 22.19
N LYS A 192 -14.84 12.75 22.60
CA LYS A 192 -14.89 12.36 24.00
C LYS A 192 -13.53 11.99 24.57
N LEU A 193 -12.68 11.32 23.77
CA LEU A 193 -11.35 10.88 24.17
C LEU A 193 -10.33 12.03 24.17
N ILE A 194 -10.49 12.95 23.21
CA ILE A 194 -9.56 14.06 22.98
C ILE A 194 -10.34 15.38 22.89
N PRO A 195 -10.84 15.91 24.03
CA PRO A 195 -11.68 17.10 24.03
C PRO A 195 -10.99 18.34 23.46
N GLU A 196 -9.69 18.46 23.63
CA GLU A 196 -8.88 19.60 23.17
C GLU A 196 -8.36 19.45 21.73
N GLY A 197 -8.75 18.37 21.02
CA GLY A 197 -8.39 18.15 19.62
C GLY A 197 -6.93 17.82 19.36
N GLY A 198 -6.16 17.58 20.42
CA GLY A 198 -4.77 17.12 20.30
C GLY A 198 -4.69 15.65 19.91
N GLY A 199 -3.56 15.25 19.34
CA GLY A 199 -3.28 13.86 18.97
C GLY A 199 -3.11 13.67 17.46
N SER A 200 -2.39 12.61 17.12
CA SER A 200 -2.11 12.21 15.74
C SER A 200 -2.97 11.01 15.36
N TYR A 201 -3.26 10.87 14.09
CA TYR A 201 -3.82 9.64 13.54
C TYR A 201 -2.80 8.95 12.64
N ARG A 202 -3.00 7.67 12.40
CA ARG A 202 -2.20 6.86 11.48
C ARG A 202 -3.11 6.22 10.45
N GLN A 203 -2.59 6.07 9.26
CA GLN A 203 -3.29 5.42 8.16
C GLN A 203 -2.38 4.42 7.47
N LEU A 204 -2.95 3.35 6.98
CA LEU A 204 -2.26 2.38 6.16
C LEU A 204 -3.19 1.87 5.06
N GLY A 205 -2.62 1.62 3.89
CA GLY A 205 -3.28 0.99 2.76
C GLY A 205 -2.76 -0.44 2.55
N TYR A 206 -3.65 -1.33 2.17
CA TYR A 206 -3.32 -2.69 1.81
C TYR A 206 -3.88 -3.05 0.43
N ILE A 207 -2.99 -3.47 -0.50
CA ILE A 207 -3.37 -3.81 -1.86
C ILE A 207 -4.05 -5.18 -1.89
N LEU A 208 -5.37 -5.19 -2.06
CA LEU A 208 -6.16 -6.42 -2.21
C LEU A 208 -6.46 -6.76 -3.68
N LYS A 209 -6.57 -5.75 -4.55
CA LYS A 209 -6.98 -5.92 -5.96
C LYS A 209 -6.14 -6.93 -6.74
N THR A 210 -4.87 -7.09 -6.38
CA THR A 210 -4.00 -8.09 -7.02
C THR A 210 -4.53 -9.51 -6.87
N GLY A 211 -5.31 -9.79 -5.83
CA GLY A 211 -6.00 -11.06 -5.63
C GLY A 211 -7.07 -11.38 -6.69
N ALA A 212 -7.53 -10.40 -7.46
CA ALA A 212 -8.46 -10.61 -8.57
C ALA A 212 -7.80 -11.20 -9.83
N ASN A 213 -6.47 -11.26 -9.89
CA ASN A 213 -5.72 -11.79 -11.03
C ASN A 213 -5.59 -13.34 -11.01
N TRP A 214 -6.09 -13.99 -9.97
CA TRP A 214 -6.10 -15.44 -9.90
C TRP A 214 -7.17 -16.06 -10.81
N ALA A 215 -6.96 -17.31 -11.23
CA ALA A 215 -7.85 -18.00 -12.17
C ALA A 215 -9.30 -18.17 -11.64
N LYS A 216 -9.48 -18.12 -10.33
CA LYS A 216 -10.78 -18.19 -9.65
C LYS A 216 -10.81 -17.22 -8.48
N PRO A 217 -12.01 -16.83 -8.00
CA PRO A 217 -12.15 -16.14 -6.74
C PRO A 217 -11.46 -16.88 -5.58
N ILE A 218 -11.06 -16.16 -4.55
CA ILE A 218 -10.47 -16.72 -3.33
C ILE A 218 -11.56 -17.50 -2.60
N ALA A 219 -11.42 -18.82 -2.52
CA ALA A 219 -12.47 -19.71 -1.97
C ALA A 219 -12.82 -19.35 -0.52
N ASP A 220 -11.79 -19.09 0.29
CA ASP A 220 -11.90 -18.72 1.70
C ASP A 220 -11.01 -17.51 1.98
N PHE A 221 -11.62 -16.40 2.33
CA PHE A 221 -10.92 -15.17 2.71
C PHE A 221 -11.22 -14.83 4.16
N THR A 222 -10.19 -14.55 4.94
CA THR A 222 -10.31 -14.04 6.30
C THR A 222 -9.40 -12.84 6.48
N LEU A 223 -9.97 -11.70 6.85
CA LEU A 223 -9.27 -10.49 7.27
C LEU A 223 -9.43 -10.32 8.77
N THR A 224 -8.32 -10.11 9.47
CA THR A 224 -8.35 -9.73 10.89
C THR A 224 -7.60 -8.41 11.06
N ILE A 225 -8.27 -7.42 11.65
CA ILE A 225 -7.70 -6.12 12.01
C ILE A 225 -7.64 -6.06 13.52
N GLU A 226 -6.43 -5.85 14.06
CA GLU A 226 -6.19 -5.71 15.48
C GLU A 226 -5.81 -4.26 15.80
N ARG A 227 -6.30 -3.76 16.91
CA ARG A 227 -5.89 -2.49 17.49
C ARG A 227 -5.61 -2.60 18.98
N PRO A 228 -4.73 -1.77 19.55
CA PRO A 228 -4.65 -1.58 21.00
C PRO A 228 -6.03 -1.17 21.56
N LYS A 229 -6.30 -1.53 22.81
CA LYS A 229 -7.59 -1.24 23.45
C LYS A 229 -7.88 0.25 23.59
N ASP A 230 -6.85 1.04 23.79
CA ASP A 230 -6.86 2.49 23.97
C ASP A 230 -6.84 3.28 22.66
N GLN A 231 -6.87 2.60 21.53
CA GLN A 231 -6.95 3.23 20.20
C GLN A 231 -8.30 2.91 19.54
N LEU A 232 -8.67 3.74 18.59
CA LEU A 232 -9.78 3.51 17.68
C LEU A 232 -9.27 3.02 16.34
N VAL A 233 -10.12 2.30 15.61
CA VAL A 233 -9.86 1.93 14.22
C VAL A 233 -11.09 2.17 13.38
N SER A 234 -10.91 2.70 12.18
CA SER A 234 -11.96 2.84 11.17
C SER A 234 -11.46 2.33 9.83
N PHE A 235 -12.30 1.59 9.12
CA PHE A 235 -12.03 1.08 7.78
C PHE A 235 -13.33 0.76 7.06
N CYS A 236 -13.32 0.86 5.73
CA CYS A 236 -14.43 0.47 4.89
C CYS A 236 -14.27 -0.97 4.40
N TRP A 237 -15.14 -1.88 4.85
CA TRP A 237 -15.25 -3.17 4.20
C TRP A 237 -16.40 -3.12 3.18
N LYS A 238 -16.06 -3.23 1.90
CA LYS A 238 -17.05 -3.20 0.80
C LYS A 238 -17.32 -4.57 0.19
N GLY A 239 -16.81 -5.63 0.81
CA GLY A 239 -17.19 -7.00 0.49
C GLY A 239 -18.57 -7.35 1.07
N LYS A 240 -18.96 -8.62 0.91
CA LYS A 240 -20.25 -9.14 1.38
C LYS A 240 -20.20 -9.59 2.84
N GLY A 241 -19.01 -9.87 3.37
CA GLY A 241 -18.82 -10.34 4.74
C GLY A 241 -19.12 -9.25 5.77
N GLU A 242 -19.71 -9.65 6.88
CA GLU A 242 -19.96 -8.75 8.01
C GLU A 242 -18.70 -8.58 8.86
N VAL A 243 -18.39 -7.34 9.26
CA VAL A 243 -17.31 -7.05 10.21
C VAL A 243 -17.76 -7.41 11.61
N LYS A 244 -17.09 -8.38 12.24
CA LYS A 244 -17.41 -8.84 13.60
C LYS A 244 -16.27 -8.57 14.56
N LYS A 245 -16.60 -8.10 15.75
CA LYS A 245 -15.64 -8.06 16.85
C LYS A 245 -15.49 -9.46 17.41
N VAL A 246 -14.32 -10.08 17.24
CA VAL A 246 -14.04 -11.49 17.60
C VAL A 246 -13.23 -11.64 18.87
N LEU A 247 -12.48 -10.61 19.25
CA LEU A 247 -11.71 -10.59 20.49
C LEU A 247 -11.74 -9.20 21.12
N GLN A 248 -11.85 -9.18 22.43
CA GLN A 248 -11.60 -7.98 23.24
C GLN A 248 -11.04 -8.41 24.60
N ASN A 249 -9.85 -7.94 24.93
CA ASN A 249 -9.23 -8.15 26.23
C ASN A 249 -8.63 -6.82 26.75
N ASP A 250 -7.77 -6.90 27.77
CA ASP A 250 -7.19 -5.70 28.39
C ASP A 250 -6.14 -5.00 27.52
N LYS A 251 -5.67 -5.65 26.45
CA LYS A 251 -4.61 -5.13 25.58
C LYS A 251 -5.11 -4.78 24.18
N VAL A 252 -5.94 -5.64 23.58
CA VAL A 252 -6.29 -5.53 22.16
C VAL A 252 -7.77 -5.78 21.92
N VAL A 253 -8.23 -5.25 20.77
CA VAL A 253 -9.52 -5.55 20.15
C VAL A 253 -9.28 -6.02 18.74
N GLN A 254 -9.91 -7.14 18.35
CA GLN A 254 -9.83 -7.68 17.00
C GLN A 254 -11.19 -7.63 16.30
N PHE A 255 -11.16 -7.20 15.07
CA PHE A 255 -12.28 -7.24 14.13
C PHE A 255 -11.95 -8.23 13.03
N GLN A 256 -12.91 -9.04 12.62
CA GLN A 256 -12.71 -10.05 11.59
C GLN A 256 -13.85 -10.00 10.57
N VAL A 257 -13.45 -10.21 9.31
CA VAL A 257 -14.36 -10.46 8.19
C VAL A 257 -14.01 -11.81 7.58
N GLN A 258 -15.02 -12.57 7.24
CA GLN A 258 -14.88 -13.83 6.50
C GLN A 258 -15.77 -13.79 5.26
N GLU A 259 -15.20 -14.16 4.12
CA GLU A 259 -15.93 -14.29 2.87
C GLU A 259 -15.57 -15.58 2.14
N LYS A 260 -16.58 -16.13 1.45
CA LYS A 260 -16.43 -17.22 0.48
C LYS A 260 -16.48 -16.66 -0.92
N ASP A 261 -15.72 -17.29 -1.83
CA ASP A 261 -15.67 -16.90 -3.24
C ASP A 261 -15.36 -15.40 -3.40
N PHE A 262 -14.40 -14.91 -2.63
CA PHE A 262 -14.04 -13.49 -2.56
C PHE A 262 -13.27 -13.06 -3.80
N LEU A 263 -13.78 -12.04 -4.48
CA LEU A 263 -13.10 -11.35 -5.59
C LEU A 263 -12.84 -9.90 -5.19
N PRO A 264 -11.60 -9.52 -4.84
CA PRO A 264 -11.29 -8.17 -4.41
C PRO A 264 -11.55 -7.15 -5.53
N GLN A 265 -12.37 -6.13 -5.24
CA GLN A 265 -12.69 -5.06 -6.20
C GLN A 265 -11.93 -3.77 -5.87
N GLN A 266 -11.43 -3.65 -4.66
CA GLN A 266 -10.73 -2.47 -4.16
C GLN A 266 -9.68 -2.85 -3.12
N ASP A 267 -8.81 -1.91 -2.83
CA ASP A 267 -7.83 -2.01 -1.77
C ASP A 267 -8.48 -1.70 -0.43
N LEU A 268 -7.79 -2.01 0.66
CA LEU A 268 -8.24 -1.78 2.02
C LEU A 268 -7.46 -0.63 2.63
N ASP A 269 -8.16 0.40 3.07
CA ASP A 269 -7.61 1.53 3.81
C ASP A 269 -8.06 1.47 5.26
N VAL A 270 -7.11 1.62 6.18
CA VAL A 270 -7.35 1.54 7.63
C VAL A 270 -6.79 2.78 8.31
N LEU A 271 -7.62 3.40 9.15
CA LEU A 271 -7.25 4.56 9.96
C LEU A 271 -7.26 4.16 11.43
N TYR A 272 -6.18 4.52 12.13
CA TYR A 272 -6.06 4.38 13.59
C TYR A 272 -6.03 5.77 14.23
N ALA A 273 -6.78 5.92 15.30
CA ALA A 273 -6.85 7.13 16.12
C ALA A 273 -6.54 6.80 17.58
N PRO A 274 -6.10 7.79 18.39
CA PRO A 274 -5.85 7.62 19.82
C PRO A 274 -7.08 7.17 20.59
#